data_cabd2ac0e1adf567de40f540181b8c06
#
_entry.id   cabd2ac0e1adf567de40f540181b8c06
#
_cell.length_a   1.000
_cell.length_b   1.000
_cell.length_c   1.000
_cell.angle_alpha   90.00
_cell.angle_beta   90.00
_cell.angle_gamma   90.00
#
_symmetry.space_group_name_H-M   'P 1'
#
loop_
_entity.id
_entity.type
_entity.pdbx_description
1 polymer ?
#
loop_
_entity_poly.entity_id
_entity_poly.type
_entity_poly.pdbx_seq_one_letter_code
_entity_poly.pdbx_strand_id
1 'polypeptide(L)'
;MSVQNSVPGGQGSRWTSAGPSWGVGLLIVIGVGIAYGLAYSILRLSLSDNLPQDDTTSNVLTQTLALGYVPRQPPLYEWLLWSVQQLTGPTLPSFLLIKYGLLTGTVAFLYLAATRIFHERSFAILAGLSPFLLFQFAWNLHEGVTHSMVLTCAVATSLWAFMRINESGRVTDYLLFGLIVGLGLISKWAFAGFLVLLLIGAMLQPSLRARLLVPRSLMSLCVIAVVSAPVVYWLIEGGHDLVALYGSSVAPKAHSNRLHATLVGLGLSIYAPLAFLFPLDVILPVLFPATLPKAWADIKRAFSPAAWMGNEPDWPLLILHITIGGFLLLMLGALLTGATHYLERYMHPFFLLTPLWMLSVVERTDNAGRKAKVLGVVLAASLLIVFPIRARDSLHAMGPHCNKCRIATPYAGLADALKARGFEDGTIIALSRHDAGNLRRFFPNARIVCFDRPNYGPPMPAADSSSAAAVIWRPEQGKTMPKIAQGELERLKASPKSAAERIEVPWQPYPTNNKPRNWPWMVQLASPGG
;
A
#
# COMPACT_ATOMS: atom_id res chain seq x y z
N MET A 1 60.17 -8.82 32.60
CA MET A 1 58.87 -9.48 32.50
C MET A 1 57.90 -8.53 31.82
N SER A 2 57.78 -8.63 30.54
CA SER A 2 56.87 -7.80 29.73
C SER A 2 55.53 -8.53 29.58
N VAL A 3 54.47 -7.94 30.14
CA VAL A 3 53.10 -8.42 29.97
C VAL A 3 52.60 -7.92 28.60
N GLN A 4 52.50 -8.85 27.65
CA GLN A 4 51.80 -8.61 26.39
C GLN A 4 50.27 -8.59 26.64
N ASN A 5 49.67 -7.40 26.57
CA ASN A 5 48.22 -7.25 26.45
C ASN A 5 47.79 -7.70 25.06
N SER A 6 47.27 -8.92 24.96
CA SER A 6 46.53 -9.36 23.77
C SER A 6 45.18 -8.67 23.73
N VAL A 7 45.02 -7.72 22.82
CA VAL A 7 43.72 -7.16 22.41
C VAL A 7 42.92 -8.29 21.76
N PRO A 8 41.70 -8.63 22.18
CA PRO A 8 40.87 -9.59 21.47
C PRO A 8 40.56 -9.02 20.08
N GLY A 9 41.00 -9.74 19.03
CA GLY A 9 40.77 -9.41 17.65
C GLY A 9 39.27 -9.17 17.37
N GLY A 10 38.98 -8.03 16.77
CA GLY A 10 37.64 -7.67 16.34
C GLY A 10 37.03 -8.80 15.50
N GLN A 11 35.84 -9.26 15.89
CA GLN A 11 35.01 -10.10 15.03
C GLN A 11 34.70 -9.27 13.78
N GLY A 12 35.42 -9.55 12.69
CA GLY A 12 35.16 -8.98 11.38
C GLY A 12 33.69 -9.17 11.04
N SER A 13 33.08 -8.14 10.55
CA SER A 13 31.67 -8.09 10.19
C SER A 13 31.22 -9.39 9.52
N ARG A 14 30.27 -10.10 10.08
CA ARG A 14 29.69 -11.36 9.55
C ARG A 14 29.24 -11.26 8.08
N TRP A 15 29.25 -10.07 7.51
CA TRP A 15 28.79 -9.75 6.16
C TRP A 15 29.84 -9.88 5.06
N THR A 16 31.12 -9.83 5.38
CA THR A 16 32.20 -10.07 4.37
C THR A 16 32.31 -11.53 3.99
N SER A 17 31.58 -12.41 4.67
CA SER A 17 31.52 -13.86 4.41
C SER A 17 30.09 -14.41 4.29
N ALA A 18 29.11 -13.62 3.85
CA ALA A 18 27.81 -14.17 3.43
C ALA A 18 28.08 -15.16 2.29
N GLY A 19 28.23 -16.44 2.64
CA GLY A 19 28.53 -17.50 1.69
C GLY A 19 27.48 -17.58 0.59
N PRO A 20 27.73 -18.26 -0.52
CA PRO A 20 26.84 -18.40 -1.68
C PRO A 20 25.40 -18.79 -1.31
N SER A 21 25.21 -19.39 -0.15
CA SER A 21 23.91 -19.87 0.36
C SER A 21 22.88 -18.77 0.66
N TRP A 22 23.27 -17.57 1.10
CA TRP A 22 22.35 -16.45 1.38
C TRP A 22 21.89 -15.78 0.09
N GLY A 23 22.74 -15.69 -0.94
CA GLY A 23 22.36 -15.22 -2.27
C GLY A 23 21.27 -16.11 -2.90
N VAL A 24 21.39 -17.43 -2.75
CA VAL A 24 20.36 -18.38 -3.20
C VAL A 24 19.03 -18.14 -2.47
N GLY A 25 19.04 -17.84 -1.16
CA GLY A 25 17.83 -17.50 -0.41
C GLY A 25 17.12 -16.25 -0.97
N LEU A 26 17.87 -15.22 -1.31
CA LEU A 26 17.32 -14.01 -1.95
C LEU A 26 16.69 -14.33 -3.30
N LEU A 27 17.34 -15.13 -4.13
CA LEU A 27 16.81 -15.55 -5.43
C LEU A 27 15.51 -16.35 -5.26
N ILE A 28 15.41 -17.24 -4.27
CA ILE A 28 14.18 -17.99 -3.96
C ILE A 28 13.06 -17.00 -3.60
N VAL A 29 13.30 -16.06 -2.69
CA VAL A 29 12.29 -15.10 -2.22
C VAL A 29 11.80 -14.21 -3.37
N ILE A 30 12.73 -13.69 -4.18
CA ILE A 30 12.38 -12.89 -5.38
C ILE A 30 11.61 -13.75 -6.39
N GLY A 31 12.08 -14.98 -6.64
CA GLY A 31 11.43 -15.91 -7.58
C GLY A 31 9.99 -16.23 -7.18
N VAL A 32 9.74 -16.48 -5.89
CA VAL A 32 8.39 -16.70 -5.35
C VAL A 32 7.54 -15.44 -5.50
N GLY A 33 8.08 -14.25 -5.18
CA GLY A 33 7.38 -12.98 -5.34
C GLY A 33 6.98 -12.71 -6.79
N ILE A 34 7.89 -12.93 -7.73
CA ILE A 34 7.62 -12.78 -9.18
C ILE A 34 6.58 -13.81 -9.65
N ALA A 35 6.75 -15.09 -9.30
CA ALA A 35 5.82 -16.15 -9.70
C ALA A 35 4.39 -15.89 -9.17
N TYR A 36 4.29 -15.45 -7.91
CA TYR A 36 3.03 -15.02 -7.31
C TYR A 36 2.40 -13.84 -8.07
N GLY A 37 3.18 -12.80 -8.32
CA GLY A 37 2.72 -11.62 -9.04
C GLY A 37 2.27 -11.95 -10.47
N LEU A 38 3.01 -12.80 -11.19
CA LEU A 38 2.65 -13.25 -12.53
C LEU A 38 1.36 -14.08 -12.53
N ALA A 39 1.22 -15.03 -11.59
CA ALA A 39 0.01 -15.86 -11.50
C ALA A 39 -1.26 -15.01 -11.32
N TYR A 40 -1.23 -14.05 -10.38
CA TYR A 40 -2.36 -13.15 -10.16
C TYR A 40 -2.56 -12.12 -11.27
N SER A 41 -1.48 -11.68 -11.93
CA SER A 41 -1.58 -10.79 -13.10
C SER A 41 -2.25 -11.49 -14.28
N ILE A 42 -1.85 -12.73 -14.58
CA ILE A 42 -2.46 -13.54 -15.64
C ILE A 42 -3.94 -13.77 -15.32
N LEU A 43 -4.26 -14.19 -14.09
CA LEU A 43 -5.65 -14.36 -13.67
C LEU A 43 -6.45 -13.07 -13.87
N ARG A 44 -5.91 -11.93 -13.43
CA ARG A 44 -6.64 -10.66 -13.47
C ARG A 44 -6.86 -10.17 -14.92
N LEU A 45 -5.85 -10.30 -15.77
CA LEU A 45 -5.92 -9.92 -17.18
C LEU A 45 -6.83 -10.84 -17.99
N SER A 46 -6.91 -12.14 -17.63
CA SER A 46 -7.82 -13.08 -18.31
C SER A 46 -9.30 -12.84 -18.00
N LEU A 47 -9.61 -12.14 -16.89
CA LEU A 47 -10.98 -11.86 -16.49
C LEU A 47 -11.52 -10.56 -17.08
N SER A 48 -10.75 -9.48 -16.97
CA SER A 48 -11.18 -8.15 -17.43
C SER A 48 -10.03 -7.18 -17.33
N ASP A 49 -9.97 -6.20 -18.23
CA ASP A 49 -9.01 -5.07 -18.17
C ASP A 49 -9.54 -3.88 -17.36
N ASN A 50 -10.76 -3.92 -16.84
CA ASN A 50 -11.32 -2.82 -16.06
C ASN A 50 -10.57 -2.61 -14.76
N LEU A 51 -10.37 -1.37 -14.38
CA LEU A 51 -9.70 -0.99 -13.14
C LEU A 51 -10.67 -1.10 -11.95
N PRO A 52 -10.22 -1.64 -10.80
CA PRO A 52 -10.98 -1.60 -9.55
C PRO A 52 -10.98 -0.18 -8.95
N GLN A 53 -11.75 0.00 -7.89
CA GLN A 53 -12.08 1.31 -7.33
C GLN A 53 -10.91 2.25 -7.05
N ASP A 54 -9.89 1.79 -6.35
CA ASP A 54 -8.75 2.63 -5.97
C ASP A 54 -7.87 2.92 -7.19
N ASP A 55 -7.72 1.94 -8.08
CA ASP A 55 -6.95 2.08 -9.31
C ASP A 55 -7.61 3.09 -10.26
N THR A 56 -8.97 3.12 -10.37
CA THR A 56 -9.66 4.14 -11.17
C THR A 56 -9.41 5.55 -10.67
N THR A 57 -9.35 5.74 -9.34
CA THR A 57 -9.01 7.03 -8.74
C THR A 57 -7.61 7.47 -9.15
N SER A 58 -6.61 6.63 -8.92
CA SER A 58 -5.22 6.95 -9.29
C SER A 58 -5.06 7.12 -10.80
N ASN A 59 -5.84 6.38 -11.62
CA ASN A 59 -5.81 6.57 -13.08
C ASN A 59 -6.31 7.96 -13.50
N VAL A 60 -7.30 8.52 -12.81
CA VAL A 60 -7.74 9.91 -13.07
C VAL A 60 -6.67 10.92 -12.65
N LEU A 61 -6.02 10.72 -11.50
CA LEU A 61 -5.03 11.66 -10.96
C LEU A 61 -3.76 11.74 -11.82
N THR A 62 -3.31 10.62 -12.37
CA THR A 62 -2.05 10.52 -13.13
C THR A 62 -2.15 10.98 -14.59
N GLN A 63 -3.11 11.82 -14.94
CA GLN A 63 -3.15 12.48 -16.27
C GLN A 63 -2.00 13.48 -16.43
N THR A 64 -1.57 14.10 -15.35
CA THR A 64 -0.45 15.04 -15.31
C THR A 64 0.48 14.70 -14.15
N LEU A 65 1.76 15.06 -14.27
CA LEU A 65 2.68 15.00 -13.15
C LEU A 65 2.53 16.28 -12.31
N ALA A 66 2.09 16.14 -11.06
CA ALA A 66 1.89 17.25 -10.13
C ALA A 66 2.64 17.02 -8.82
N LEU A 67 2.97 18.08 -8.08
CA LEU A 67 3.64 17.98 -6.78
C LEU A 67 2.77 17.27 -5.73
N GLY A 68 1.46 17.36 -5.87
CA GLY A 68 0.46 16.66 -5.07
C GLY A 68 -0.88 16.63 -5.80
N TYR A 69 -1.74 15.71 -5.41
CA TYR A 69 -3.05 15.51 -6.05
C TYR A 69 -4.19 15.65 -5.05
N VAL A 70 -4.09 14.94 -3.94
CA VAL A 70 -5.11 14.93 -2.88
C VAL A 70 -4.41 15.05 -1.55
N PRO A 71 -4.73 16.06 -0.70
CA PRO A 71 -4.00 16.29 0.56
C PRO A 71 -4.02 15.11 1.52
N ARG A 72 -5.03 14.25 1.41
CA ARG A 72 -5.18 13.04 2.23
C ARG A 72 -4.13 11.97 1.96
N GLN A 73 -3.52 11.97 0.77
CA GLN A 73 -2.54 10.96 0.32
C GLN A 73 -1.33 11.67 -0.29
N PRO A 74 -0.10 11.39 0.17
CA PRO A 74 1.11 11.88 -0.49
C PRO A 74 1.27 11.24 -1.88
N PRO A 75 1.98 11.89 -2.83
CA PRO A 75 1.89 11.62 -4.25
C PRO A 75 2.82 10.51 -4.78
N LEU A 76 3.64 9.85 -3.95
CA LEU A 76 4.67 8.93 -4.45
C LEU A 76 4.09 7.78 -5.29
N TYR A 77 2.91 7.26 -4.92
CA TYR A 77 2.28 6.22 -5.71
C TYR A 77 1.87 6.73 -7.10
N GLU A 78 1.28 7.91 -7.18
CA GLU A 78 0.90 8.55 -8.43
C GLU A 78 2.11 8.89 -9.30
N TRP A 79 3.23 9.34 -8.71
CA TRP A 79 4.47 9.58 -9.47
C TRP A 79 5.03 8.30 -10.09
N LEU A 80 5.05 7.20 -9.32
CA LEU A 80 5.45 5.88 -9.84
C LEU A 80 4.50 5.42 -10.95
N LEU A 81 3.19 5.56 -10.74
CA LEU A 81 2.19 5.15 -11.71
C LEU A 81 2.27 6.00 -12.99
N TRP A 82 2.39 7.32 -12.84
CA TRP A 82 2.58 8.21 -13.99
C TRP A 82 3.81 7.79 -14.82
N SER A 83 4.94 7.52 -14.17
CA SER A 83 6.17 7.11 -14.83
C SER A 83 6.01 5.78 -15.59
N VAL A 84 5.36 4.79 -14.98
CA VAL A 84 5.08 3.50 -15.64
C VAL A 84 4.09 3.67 -16.79
N GLN A 85 3.09 4.53 -16.64
CA GLN A 85 2.09 4.79 -17.68
C GLN A 85 2.67 5.48 -18.92
N GLN A 86 3.83 6.13 -18.85
CA GLN A 86 4.52 6.62 -20.04
C GLN A 86 4.96 5.48 -20.98
N LEU A 87 5.14 4.27 -20.44
CA LEU A 87 5.57 3.09 -21.20
C LEU A 87 4.39 2.16 -21.55
N THR A 88 3.43 2.02 -20.65
CA THR A 88 2.35 1.01 -20.74
C THR A 88 0.98 1.61 -21.06
N GLY A 89 0.87 2.93 -21.09
CA GLY A 89 -0.41 3.64 -21.11
C GLY A 89 -1.19 3.54 -19.78
N PRO A 90 -2.35 4.24 -19.69
CA PRO A 90 -3.19 4.24 -18.49
C PRO A 90 -4.05 2.97 -18.39
N THR A 91 -3.42 1.81 -18.42
CA THR A 91 -4.02 0.49 -18.54
C THR A 91 -3.80 -0.37 -17.29
N LEU A 92 -4.55 -1.46 -17.13
CA LEU A 92 -4.43 -2.37 -15.99
C LEU A 92 -3.00 -2.93 -15.78
N PRO A 93 -2.21 -3.29 -16.82
CA PRO A 93 -0.84 -3.72 -16.66
C PRO A 93 0.05 -2.76 -15.86
N SER A 94 -0.14 -1.42 -15.99
CA SER A 94 0.65 -0.45 -15.21
C SER A 94 0.45 -0.60 -13.71
N PHE A 95 -0.78 -0.86 -13.28
CA PHE A 95 -1.12 -1.08 -11.87
C PHE A 95 -0.60 -2.41 -11.34
N LEU A 96 -0.73 -3.48 -12.13
CA LEU A 96 -0.25 -4.81 -11.74
C LEU A 96 1.28 -4.83 -11.61
N LEU A 97 2.00 -4.19 -12.52
CA LEU A 97 3.45 -4.08 -12.48
C LEU A 97 3.93 -3.39 -11.20
N ILE A 98 3.35 -2.25 -10.85
CA ILE A 98 3.72 -1.53 -9.62
C ILE A 98 3.36 -2.36 -8.39
N LYS A 99 2.14 -2.89 -8.32
CA LYS A 99 1.65 -3.66 -7.17
C LYS A 99 2.55 -4.85 -6.86
N TYR A 100 2.78 -5.70 -7.85
CA TYR A 100 3.55 -6.93 -7.65
C TYR A 100 5.07 -6.68 -7.65
N GLY A 101 5.54 -5.62 -8.32
CA GLY A 101 6.92 -5.17 -8.20
C GLY A 101 7.25 -4.71 -6.78
N LEU A 102 6.39 -3.88 -6.18
CA LEU A 102 6.53 -3.43 -4.79
C LEU A 102 6.37 -4.57 -3.78
N LEU A 103 5.48 -5.54 -4.04
CA LEU A 103 5.35 -6.74 -3.21
C LEU A 103 6.63 -7.57 -3.24
N THR A 104 7.19 -7.80 -4.44
CA THR A 104 8.46 -8.51 -4.61
C THR A 104 9.61 -7.77 -3.92
N GLY A 105 9.66 -6.45 -4.03
CA GLY A 105 10.60 -5.60 -3.28
C GLY A 105 10.42 -5.75 -1.77
N THR A 106 9.18 -5.75 -1.28
CA THR A 106 8.87 -5.93 0.15
C THR A 106 9.42 -7.25 0.68
N VAL A 107 9.10 -8.38 0.04
CA VAL A 107 9.59 -9.69 0.51
C VAL A 107 11.11 -9.82 0.40
N ALA A 108 11.72 -9.21 -0.62
CA ALA A 108 13.18 -9.18 -0.76
C ALA A 108 13.84 -8.39 0.38
N PHE A 109 13.35 -7.20 0.73
CA PHE A 109 13.92 -6.40 1.82
C PHE A 109 13.60 -6.98 3.21
N LEU A 110 12.46 -7.61 3.41
CA LEU A 110 12.19 -8.40 4.62
C LEU A 110 13.18 -9.55 4.75
N TYR A 111 13.47 -10.29 3.66
CA TYR A 111 14.50 -11.32 3.65
C TYR A 111 15.89 -10.74 3.99
N LEU A 112 16.28 -9.64 3.36
CA LEU A 112 17.55 -8.97 3.63
C LEU A 112 17.67 -8.49 5.08
N ALA A 113 16.59 -8.04 5.70
CA ALA A 113 16.55 -7.76 7.14
C ALA A 113 16.62 -9.04 7.96
N ALA A 114 15.88 -10.07 7.57
CA ALA A 114 15.83 -11.36 8.24
C ALA A 114 17.19 -12.06 8.30
N THR A 115 18.05 -11.89 7.27
CA THR A 115 19.43 -12.45 7.30
C THR A 115 20.26 -11.92 8.48
N ARG A 116 19.86 -10.82 9.13
CA ARG A 116 20.50 -10.21 10.28
C ARG A 116 19.89 -10.64 11.62
N ILE A 117 18.74 -11.27 11.57
CA ILE A 117 17.97 -11.71 12.72
C ILE A 117 18.14 -13.20 12.95
N PHE A 118 18.08 -13.99 11.88
CA PHE A 118 18.02 -15.44 11.94
C PHE A 118 19.39 -16.09 11.72
N HIS A 119 19.61 -17.20 12.40
CA HIS A 119 20.80 -18.03 12.25
C HIS A 119 20.63 -19.05 11.11
N GLU A 120 19.40 -19.57 10.96
CA GLU A 120 19.08 -20.52 9.89
C GLU A 120 18.49 -19.80 8.67
N ARG A 121 19.06 -20.07 7.49
CA ARG A 121 18.57 -19.53 6.21
C ARG A 121 17.09 -19.84 5.95
N SER A 122 16.62 -21.02 6.37
CA SER A 122 15.23 -21.43 6.24
C SER A 122 14.26 -20.47 6.94
N PHE A 123 14.59 -20.01 8.14
CA PHE A 123 13.79 -19.01 8.85
C PHE A 123 13.87 -17.63 8.21
N ALA A 124 15.04 -17.23 7.69
CA ALA A 124 15.13 -15.97 6.97
C ALA A 124 14.27 -15.97 5.69
N ILE A 125 14.23 -17.09 4.93
CA ILE A 125 13.35 -17.24 3.76
C ILE A 125 11.89 -17.18 4.19
N LEU A 126 11.49 -17.91 5.23
CA LEU A 126 10.12 -17.87 5.76
C LEU A 126 9.72 -16.48 6.24
N ALA A 127 10.64 -15.76 6.89
CA ALA A 127 10.41 -14.38 7.33
C ALA A 127 10.24 -13.42 6.16
N GLY A 128 11.06 -13.54 5.12
CA GLY A 128 10.89 -12.79 3.87
C GLY A 128 9.55 -13.07 3.20
N LEU A 129 9.10 -14.32 3.18
CA LEU A 129 7.84 -14.75 2.56
C LEU A 129 6.64 -14.69 3.51
N SER A 130 6.82 -14.28 4.78
CA SER A 130 5.75 -14.20 5.77
C SER A 130 4.53 -13.36 5.36
N PRO A 131 4.64 -12.31 4.53
CA PRO A 131 3.45 -11.61 4.04
C PRO A 131 2.43 -12.53 3.36
N PHE A 132 2.86 -13.58 2.66
CA PHE A 132 1.95 -14.54 2.02
C PHE A 132 1.19 -15.45 3.02
N LEU A 133 1.55 -15.42 4.30
CA LEU A 133 0.81 -16.05 5.38
C LEU A 133 -0.18 -15.10 6.07
N LEU A 134 -0.23 -13.83 5.67
CA LEU A 134 -1.16 -12.84 6.22
C LEU A 134 -2.35 -12.67 5.29
N PHE A 135 -3.56 -12.71 5.83
CA PHE A 135 -4.80 -12.54 5.05
C PHE A 135 -4.80 -11.23 4.25
N GLN A 136 -4.21 -10.19 4.82
CA GLN A 136 -4.11 -8.88 4.17
C GLN A 136 -3.35 -8.94 2.83
N PHE A 137 -2.30 -9.76 2.73
CA PHE A 137 -1.50 -9.92 1.51
C PHE A 137 -1.99 -11.05 0.61
N ALA A 138 -2.43 -12.16 1.23
CA ALA A 138 -2.90 -13.32 0.49
C ALA A 138 -4.29 -13.09 -0.16
N TRP A 139 -5.11 -12.20 0.40
CA TRP A 139 -6.48 -11.96 -0.03
C TRP A 139 -6.76 -10.49 -0.42
N ASN A 140 -6.64 -9.56 0.52
CA ASN A 140 -7.09 -8.17 0.33
C ASN A 140 -6.23 -7.38 -0.66
N LEU A 141 -4.94 -7.72 -0.82
CA LEU A 141 -4.01 -7.08 -1.74
C LEU A 141 -4.53 -7.03 -3.19
N HIS A 142 -5.29 -8.03 -3.60
CA HIS A 142 -5.76 -8.16 -4.98
C HIS A 142 -6.91 -7.21 -5.32
N GLU A 143 -7.48 -6.49 -4.34
CA GLU A 143 -8.64 -5.60 -4.49
C GLU A 143 -8.29 -4.10 -4.50
N GLY A 144 -7.30 -3.67 -5.24
CA GLY A 144 -7.06 -2.23 -5.39
C GLY A 144 -6.38 -1.60 -4.18
N VAL A 145 -5.26 -2.17 -3.74
CA VAL A 145 -4.38 -1.58 -2.73
C VAL A 145 -3.27 -0.83 -3.45
N THR A 146 -3.22 0.49 -3.30
CA THR A 146 -2.30 1.41 -4.01
C THR A 146 -1.20 1.94 -3.08
N HIS A 147 -1.40 3.08 -2.45
CA HIS A 147 -0.44 3.71 -1.54
C HIS A 147 0.07 2.81 -0.42
N SER A 148 -0.74 1.85 0.05
CA SER A 148 -0.30 0.91 1.09
C SER A 148 0.81 -0.01 0.61
N MET A 149 0.93 -0.28 -0.70
CA MET A 149 2.04 -1.10 -1.23
C MET A 149 3.36 -0.35 -1.19
N VAL A 150 3.35 0.94 -1.55
CA VAL A 150 4.55 1.78 -1.45
C VAL A 150 4.98 1.91 0.01
N LEU A 151 4.03 2.19 0.91
CA LEU A 151 4.25 2.21 2.36
C LEU A 151 4.89 0.91 2.87
N THR A 152 4.33 -0.24 2.49
CA THR A 152 4.81 -1.56 2.92
C THR A 152 6.25 -1.80 2.48
N CYS A 153 6.56 -1.49 1.23
CA CYS A 153 7.91 -1.60 0.69
C CYS A 153 8.86 -0.63 1.41
N ALA A 154 8.42 0.61 1.67
CA ALA A 154 9.23 1.60 2.39
C ALA A 154 9.52 1.17 3.84
N VAL A 155 8.57 0.56 4.55
CA VAL A 155 8.78 0.03 5.92
C VAL A 155 9.85 -1.08 5.92
N ALA A 156 9.72 -2.06 5.03
CA ALA A 156 10.67 -3.16 4.92
C ALA A 156 12.08 -2.66 4.56
N THR A 157 12.16 -1.76 3.58
CA THR A 157 13.42 -1.17 3.12
C THR A 157 14.06 -0.28 4.18
N SER A 158 13.25 0.46 4.98
CA SER A 158 13.75 1.32 6.06
C SER A 158 14.40 0.51 7.18
N LEU A 159 13.79 -0.62 7.58
CA LEU A 159 14.41 -1.50 8.56
C LEU A 159 15.76 -2.01 8.06
N TRP A 160 15.81 -2.52 6.83
CA TRP A 160 17.05 -3.00 6.21
C TRP A 160 18.11 -1.90 6.13
N ALA A 161 17.76 -0.69 5.69
CA ALA A 161 18.70 0.43 5.58
C ALA A 161 19.20 0.88 6.97
N PHE A 162 18.34 0.86 7.99
CA PHE A 162 18.74 1.15 9.36
C PHE A 162 19.73 0.10 9.90
N MET A 163 19.51 -1.18 9.60
CA MET A 163 20.47 -2.23 9.92
C MET A 163 21.84 -1.99 9.26
N ARG A 164 21.87 -1.53 8.01
CA ARG A 164 23.11 -1.17 7.30
C ARG A 164 23.89 -0.04 7.98
N ILE A 165 23.20 0.99 8.45
CA ILE A 165 23.85 2.06 9.24
C ILE A 165 24.58 1.47 10.43
N ASN A 166 23.95 0.52 11.13
CA ASN A 166 24.53 -0.10 12.32
C ASN A 166 25.76 -0.96 12.00
N GLU A 167 25.77 -1.60 10.83
CA GLU A 167 26.89 -2.44 10.39
C GLU A 167 28.10 -1.63 9.93
N SER A 168 27.89 -0.71 8.99
CA SER A 168 28.97 -0.04 8.30
C SER A 168 29.28 1.36 8.83
N GLY A 169 28.24 2.10 9.26
CA GLY A 169 28.35 3.52 9.64
C GLY A 169 28.87 4.44 8.55
N ARG A 170 28.83 4.03 7.28
CA ARG A 170 29.31 4.82 6.14
C ARG A 170 28.35 5.95 5.80
N VAL A 171 28.88 7.07 5.30
CA VAL A 171 28.06 8.19 4.82
C VAL A 171 27.01 7.77 3.81
N THR A 172 27.38 6.89 2.87
CA THR A 172 26.45 6.34 1.86
C THR A 172 25.25 5.65 2.45
N ASP A 173 25.38 4.98 3.61
CA ASP A 173 24.24 4.31 4.25
C ASP A 173 23.31 5.30 4.94
N TYR A 174 23.84 6.41 5.47
CA TYR A 174 23.02 7.51 5.98
C TYR A 174 22.27 8.23 4.87
N LEU A 175 22.92 8.49 3.72
CA LEU A 175 22.25 9.08 2.56
C LEU A 175 21.15 8.16 2.04
N LEU A 176 21.43 6.85 1.92
CA LEU A 176 20.45 5.84 1.50
C LEU A 176 19.26 5.75 2.47
N PHE A 177 19.52 5.73 3.78
CA PHE A 177 18.47 5.73 4.79
C PHE A 177 17.61 7.00 4.70
N GLY A 178 18.25 8.17 4.54
CA GLY A 178 17.55 9.44 4.34
C GLY A 178 16.65 9.43 3.10
N LEU A 179 17.14 8.89 1.98
CA LEU A 179 16.36 8.74 0.75
C LEU A 179 15.13 7.83 0.97
N ILE A 180 15.34 6.66 1.55
CA ILE A 180 14.27 5.68 1.79
C ILE A 180 13.22 6.25 2.76
N VAL A 181 13.65 6.89 3.84
CA VAL A 181 12.74 7.52 4.80
C VAL A 181 11.99 8.69 4.17
N GLY A 182 12.66 9.53 3.39
CA GLY A 182 12.02 10.62 2.65
C GLY A 182 10.94 10.10 1.68
N LEU A 183 11.25 9.07 0.89
CA LEU A 183 10.27 8.39 0.04
C LEU A 183 9.15 7.74 0.86
N GLY A 184 9.46 7.16 2.02
CA GLY A 184 8.46 6.61 2.94
C GLY A 184 7.47 7.66 3.42
N LEU A 185 7.93 8.84 3.82
CA LEU A 185 7.09 9.95 4.28
C LEU A 185 6.13 10.44 3.20
N ILE A 186 6.58 10.49 1.95
CA ILE A 186 5.75 10.89 0.81
C ILE A 186 5.01 9.71 0.14
N SER A 187 5.05 8.50 0.73
CA SER A 187 4.26 7.34 0.31
C SER A 187 2.87 7.31 0.94
N LYS A 188 2.80 7.54 2.24
CA LYS A 188 1.57 7.59 3.04
C LYS A 188 1.85 8.22 4.39
N TRP A 189 0.98 9.12 4.87
CA TRP A 189 1.21 9.82 6.15
C TRP A 189 1.43 8.89 7.35
N ALA A 190 0.83 7.70 7.32
CA ALA A 190 1.01 6.70 8.38
C ALA A 190 2.46 6.20 8.52
N PHE A 191 3.34 6.41 7.52
CA PHE A 191 4.77 6.09 7.63
C PHE A 191 5.47 6.91 8.73
N ALA A 192 5.03 8.15 8.96
CA ALA A 192 5.57 8.98 10.04
C ALA A 192 5.39 8.30 11.41
N GLY A 193 4.24 7.66 11.65
CA GLY A 193 4.01 6.88 12.88
C GLY A 193 4.99 5.71 13.03
N PHE A 194 5.24 4.97 11.95
CA PHE A 194 6.27 3.92 11.94
C PHE A 194 7.66 4.47 12.24
N LEU A 195 8.04 5.58 11.59
CA LEU A 195 9.36 6.19 11.78
C LEU A 195 9.55 6.61 13.24
N VAL A 196 8.54 7.24 13.85
CA VAL A 196 8.59 7.62 15.28
C VAL A 196 8.81 6.38 16.16
N LEU A 197 8.08 5.29 15.92
CA LEU A 197 8.24 4.05 16.69
C LEU A 197 9.60 3.39 16.47
N LEU A 198 10.12 3.39 15.24
CA LEU A 198 11.47 2.92 14.91
C LEU A 198 12.53 3.71 15.69
N LEU A 199 12.42 5.04 15.68
CA LEU A 199 13.36 5.92 16.38
C LEU A 199 13.27 5.75 17.90
N ILE A 200 12.06 5.70 18.47
CA ILE A 200 11.88 5.43 19.91
C ILE A 200 12.50 4.10 20.29
N GLY A 201 12.16 3.01 19.58
CA GLY A 201 12.72 1.69 19.86
C GLY A 201 14.25 1.65 19.72
N ALA A 202 14.81 2.38 18.74
CA ALA A 202 16.26 2.49 18.58
C ALA A 202 16.92 3.32 19.70
N MET A 203 16.26 4.38 20.18
CA MET A 203 16.77 5.21 21.28
C MET A 203 16.81 4.46 22.61
N LEU A 204 15.96 3.44 22.81
CA LEU A 204 15.97 2.61 24.01
C LEU A 204 17.21 1.70 24.07
N GLN A 205 17.83 1.34 22.92
CA GLN A 205 19.02 0.49 22.87
C GLN A 205 20.29 1.32 22.66
N PRO A 206 21.26 1.32 23.60
CA PRO A 206 22.49 2.12 23.46
C PRO A 206 23.28 1.85 22.19
N SER A 207 23.34 0.57 21.76
CA SER A 207 24.01 0.14 20.52
C SER A 207 23.40 0.79 19.26
N LEU A 208 22.07 0.90 19.18
CA LEU A 208 21.36 1.53 18.08
C LEU A 208 21.39 3.05 18.18
N ARG A 209 21.18 3.59 19.39
CA ARG A 209 21.23 5.03 19.68
C ARG A 209 22.59 5.63 19.31
N ALA A 210 23.68 4.94 19.58
CA ALA A 210 25.03 5.39 19.24
C ALA A 210 25.23 5.65 17.74
N ARG A 211 24.45 5.01 16.87
CA ARG A 211 24.47 5.20 15.41
C ARG A 211 23.53 6.31 14.95
N LEU A 212 22.52 6.64 15.74
CA LEU A 212 21.60 7.75 15.44
C LEU A 212 22.16 9.12 15.88
N LEU A 213 22.85 9.15 17.02
CA LEU A 213 23.37 10.38 17.63
C LEU A 213 24.80 10.71 17.15
N VAL A 214 25.01 10.69 15.84
CA VAL A 214 26.29 11.05 15.20
C VAL A 214 26.08 12.17 14.17
N PRO A 215 27.07 13.03 13.89
CA PRO A 215 26.91 14.10 12.90
C PRO A 215 26.48 13.61 11.51
N ARG A 216 26.83 12.39 11.12
CA ARG A 216 26.41 11.78 9.84
C ARG A 216 24.90 11.64 9.71
N SER A 217 24.16 11.55 10.81
CA SER A 217 22.68 11.49 10.78
C SER A 217 22.06 12.78 10.24
N LEU A 218 22.75 13.92 10.33
CA LEU A 218 22.33 15.17 9.69
C LEU A 218 22.21 15.01 8.17
N MET A 219 23.03 14.18 7.55
CA MET A 219 22.94 13.88 6.11
C MET A 219 21.63 13.18 5.77
N SER A 220 21.20 12.24 6.62
CA SER A 220 19.87 11.61 6.45
C SER A 220 18.75 12.66 6.55
N LEU A 221 18.83 13.55 7.53
CA LEU A 221 17.84 14.62 7.70
C LEU A 221 17.82 15.59 6.50
N CYS A 222 18.98 15.97 5.98
CA CYS A 222 19.06 16.80 4.78
C CYS A 222 18.40 16.11 3.57
N VAL A 223 18.68 14.83 3.34
CA VAL A 223 18.07 14.07 2.23
C VAL A 223 16.56 13.93 2.43
N ILE A 224 16.09 13.64 3.65
CA ILE A 224 14.66 13.60 3.97
C ILE A 224 14.01 14.95 3.64
N ALA A 225 14.62 16.06 4.06
CA ALA A 225 14.09 17.40 3.79
C ALA A 225 14.01 17.68 2.28
N VAL A 226 15.05 17.37 1.52
CA VAL A 226 15.08 17.58 0.05
C VAL A 226 14.01 16.74 -0.64
N VAL A 227 13.87 15.46 -0.28
CA VAL A 227 12.88 14.55 -0.89
C VAL A 227 11.45 14.96 -0.57
N SER A 228 11.21 15.43 0.67
CA SER A 228 9.87 15.83 1.11
C SER A 228 9.49 17.25 0.72
N ALA A 229 10.48 18.12 0.42
CA ALA A 229 10.26 19.55 0.16
C ALA A 229 9.20 19.86 -0.90
N PRO A 230 9.14 19.18 -2.07
CA PRO A 230 8.12 19.49 -3.07
C PRO A 230 6.69 19.27 -2.56
N VAL A 231 6.48 18.21 -1.77
CA VAL A 231 5.17 17.87 -1.21
C VAL A 231 4.79 18.83 -0.08
N VAL A 232 5.75 19.17 0.78
CA VAL A 232 5.55 20.16 1.86
C VAL A 232 5.22 21.53 1.28
N TYR A 233 5.95 21.97 0.24
CA TYR A 233 5.67 23.22 -0.47
C TYR A 233 4.23 23.22 -1.03
N TRP A 234 3.83 22.18 -1.73
CA TRP A 234 2.48 22.05 -2.28
C TRP A 234 1.38 22.08 -1.20
N LEU A 235 1.63 21.47 -0.04
CA LEU A 235 0.67 21.49 1.08
C LEU A 235 0.50 22.88 1.68
N ILE A 236 1.61 23.62 1.83
CA ILE A 236 1.61 24.99 2.40
C ILE A 236 0.93 25.94 1.40
N GLU A 237 1.33 25.90 0.13
CA GLU A 237 0.76 26.75 -0.92
C GLU A 237 -0.75 26.52 -1.10
N GLY A 238 -1.19 25.26 -1.01
CA GLY A 238 -2.61 24.89 -1.10
C GLY A 238 -3.42 25.19 0.17
N GLY A 239 -2.83 25.67 1.24
CA GLY A 239 -3.51 25.96 2.51
C GLY A 239 -4.17 24.71 3.14
N HIS A 240 -3.59 23.54 2.94
CA HIS A 240 -4.19 22.27 3.37
C HIS A 240 -3.94 21.99 4.85
N ASP A 241 -5.01 21.92 5.64
CA ASP A 241 -4.96 21.51 7.04
C ASP A 241 -4.95 19.98 7.17
N LEU A 242 -3.76 19.40 7.34
CA LEU A 242 -3.59 17.98 7.53
C LEU A 242 -4.20 17.45 8.84
N VAL A 243 -4.26 18.27 9.89
CA VAL A 243 -4.82 17.86 11.19
C VAL A 243 -6.33 17.69 11.05
N ALA A 244 -7.01 18.65 10.43
CA ALA A 244 -8.44 18.56 10.16
C ALA A 244 -8.77 17.39 9.20
N LEU A 245 -7.95 17.19 8.15
CA LEU A 245 -8.14 16.09 7.19
C LEU A 245 -7.96 14.70 7.84
N TYR A 246 -6.98 14.54 8.72
CA TYR A 246 -6.76 13.28 9.43
C TYR A 246 -7.81 13.06 10.50
N GLY A 247 -8.14 14.10 11.27
CA GLY A 247 -9.19 14.07 12.28
C GLY A 247 -10.53 13.61 11.71
N SER A 248 -10.96 14.15 10.58
CA SER A 248 -12.20 13.75 9.90
C SER A 248 -12.21 12.28 9.43
N SER A 249 -11.02 11.68 9.24
CA SER A 249 -10.89 10.29 8.75
C SER A 249 -11.05 9.24 9.84
N VAL A 250 -10.70 9.59 11.08
CA VAL A 250 -10.72 8.68 12.24
C VAL A 250 -11.81 9.07 13.25
N ALA A 251 -12.45 10.23 13.08
CA ALA A 251 -13.47 10.75 13.96
C ALA A 251 -14.65 9.76 14.12
N PRO A 252 -15.25 9.68 15.31
CA PRO A 252 -16.48 8.93 15.53
C PRO A 252 -17.63 9.54 14.71
N LYS A 253 -18.64 8.73 14.37
CA LYS A 253 -19.85 9.23 13.72
C LYS A 253 -20.51 10.30 14.61
N ALA A 254 -21.00 11.36 14.00
CA ALA A 254 -21.47 12.60 14.65
C ALA A 254 -22.48 12.44 15.81
N HIS A 255 -23.09 11.28 15.99
CA HIS A 255 -24.10 11.00 17.02
C HIS A 255 -23.67 9.93 18.04
N SER A 256 -22.38 9.53 18.10
CA SER A 256 -21.94 8.53 19.07
C SER A 256 -21.57 9.16 20.41
N ASN A 257 -22.04 8.56 21.52
CA ASN A 257 -21.57 8.91 22.86
C ASN A 257 -20.04 8.69 22.92
N ARG A 258 -19.29 9.69 23.44
CA ARG A 258 -17.81 9.64 23.52
C ARG A 258 -17.30 8.39 24.23
N LEU A 259 -17.93 8.00 25.35
CA LEU A 259 -17.55 6.78 26.08
C LEU A 259 -17.72 5.54 25.21
N HIS A 260 -18.86 5.41 24.53
CA HIS A 260 -19.10 4.30 23.62
C HIS A 260 -18.08 4.28 22.45
N ALA A 261 -17.82 5.43 21.83
CA ALA A 261 -16.82 5.54 20.77
C ALA A 261 -15.42 5.13 21.27
N THR A 262 -15.02 5.57 22.46
CA THR A 262 -13.73 5.20 23.07
C THR A 262 -13.65 3.68 23.32
N LEU A 263 -14.68 3.06 23.90
CA LEU A 263 -14.69 1.61 24.15
C LEU A 263 -14.64 0.81 22.84
N VAL A 264 -15.38 1.21 21.82
CA VAL A 264 -15.31 0.60 20.47
C VAL A 264 -13.92 0.79 19.89
N GLY A 265 -13.35 1.98 19.98
CA GLY A 265 -12.00 2.27 19.51
C GLY A 265 -10.92 1.43 20.19
N LEU A 266 -11.03 1.24 21.52
CA LEU A 266 -10.13 0.36 22.27
C LEU A 266 -10.26 -1.11 21.83
N GLY A 267 -11.47 -1.60 21.62
CA GLY A 267 -11.68 -2.94 21.07
C GLY A 267 -11.07 -3.11 19.68
N LEU A 268 -11.28 -2.12 18.79
CA LEU A 268 -10.75 -2.13 17.45
C LEU A 268 -9.22 -1.95 17.41
N SER A 269 -8.63 -1.24 18.37
CA SER A 269 -7.16 -1.11 18.48
C SER A 269 -6.44 -2.42 18.82
N ILE A 270 -7.18 -3.42 19.33
CA ILE A 270 -6.71 -4.79 19.54
C ILE A 270 -7.10 -5.67 18.35
N TYR A 271 -8.36 -5.61 17.92
CA TYR A 271 -8.87 -6.46 16.85
C TYR A 271 -8.18 -6.23 15.50
N ALA A 272 -7.99 -4.98 15.07
CA ALA A 272 -7.44 -4.69 13.75
C ALA A 272 -5.99 -5.17 13.56
N PRO A 273 -5.06 -5.01 14.55
CA PRO A 273 -3.75 -5.64 14.49
C PRO A 273 -3.79 -7.18 14.43
N LEU A 274 -4.63 -7.83 15.23
CA LEU A 274 -4.78 -9.28 15.18
C LEU A 274 -5.34 -9.74 13.84
N ALA A 275 -6.37 -9.06 13.32
CA ALA A 275 -6.91 -9.34 11.98
C ALA A 275 -5.88 -9.11 10.86
N PHE A 276 -4.94 -8.16 11.04
CA PHE A 276 -3.83 -7.98 10.11
C PHE A 276 -2.82 -9.13 10.15
N LEU A 277 -2.51 -9.64 11.35
CA LEU A 277 -1.56 -10.74 11.55
C LEU A 277 -2.17 -12.12 11.28
N PHE A 278 -3.50 -12.20 11.19
CA PHE A 278 -4.22 -13.45 10.90
C PHE A 278 -3.86 -13.99 9.50
N PRO A 279 -3.68 -15.32 9.35
CA PRO A 279 -3.79 -16.38 10.36
C PRO A 279 -2.48 -16.73 11.08
N LEU A 280 -1.40 -16.02 10.86
CA LEU A 280 -0.07 -16.35 11.41
C LEU A 280 -0.04 -16.31 12.95
N ASP A 281 -0.73 -15.35 13.56
CA ASP A 281 -0.89 -15.18 15.00
C ASP A 281 -1.63 -16.35 15.67
N VAL A 282 -2.43 -17.08 14.90
CA VAL A 282 -3.11 -18.33 15.36
C VAL A 282 -2.28 -19.56 15.02
N ILE A 283 -1.74 -19.65 13.81
CA ILE A 283 -0.99 -20.82 13.33
C ILE A 283 0.23 -21.09 14.22
N LEU A 284 0.99 -20.06 14.59
CA LEU A 284 2.23 -20.27 15.34
C LEU A 284 2.00 -20.83 16.75
N PRO A 285 1.12 -20.27 17.61
CA PRO A 285 0.87 -20.84 18.93
C PRO A 285 0.17 -22.20 18.89
N VAL A 286 -0.67 -22.46 17.89
CA VAL A 286 -1.34 -23.76 17.73
C VAL A 286 -0.35 -24.86 17.35
N LEU A 287 0.50 -24.59 16.34
CA LEU A 287 1.49 -25.59 15.90
C LEU A 287 2.69 -25.71 16.84
N PHE A 288 3.04 -24.64 17.52
CA PHE A 288 4.25 -24.58 18.36
C PHE A 288 3.96 -23.94 19.72
N PRO A 289 3.18 -24.58 20.60
CA PRO A 289 2.78 -23.99 21.89
C PRO A 289 3.96 -23.64 22.80
N ALA A 290 5.11 -24.32 22.65
CA ALA A 290 6.35 -23.99 23.35
C ALA A 290 6.92 -22.58 23.02
N THR A 291 6.37 -21.89 22.03
CA THR A 291 6.73 -20.51 21.72
C THR A 291 6.09 -19.51 22.69
N LEU A 292 4.92 -19.83 23.27
CA LEU A 292 4.16 -18.92 24.13
C LEU A 292 4.94 -18.44 25.36
N PRO A 293 5.60 -19.32 26.15
CA PRO A 293 6.40 -18.86 27.27
C PRO A 293 7.56 -17.96 26.86
N LYS A 294 8.21 -18.26 25.73
CA LYS A 294 9.31 -17.44 25.18
C LYS A 294 8.84 -16.09 24.68
N ALA A 295 7.71 -16.06 23.96
CA ALA A 295 7.08 -14.81 23.54
C ALA A 295 6.70 -13.93 24.73
N TRP A 296 6.14 -14.54 25.78
CA TRP A 296 5.81 -13.83 27.00
C TRP A 296 7.05 -13.29 27.73
N ALA A 297 8.13 -14.06 27.75
CA ALA A 297 9.41 -13.60 28.29
C ALA A 297 9.98 -12.41 27.50
N ASP A 298 9.88 -12.43 26.16
CA ASP A 298 10.28 -11.30 25.31
C ASP A 298 9.42 -10.06 25.59
N ILE A 299 8.11 -10.22 25.74
CA ILE A 299 7.21 -9.11 26.09
C ILE A 299 7.61 -8.48 27.43
N LYS A 300 7.86 -9.31 28.47
CA LYS A 300 8.36 -8.79 29.76
C LYS A 300 9.70 -8.07 29.61
N ARG A 301 10.60 -8.62 28.80
CA ARG A 301 11.90 -8.06 28.50
C ARG A 301 11.79 -6.70 27.81
N ALA A 302 10.79 -6.50 26.94
CA ALA A 302 10.56 -5.23 26.27
C ALA A 302 10.22 -4.07 27.23
N PHE A 303 9.74 -4.36 28.44
CA PHE A 303 9.49 -3.37 29.49
C PHE A 303 10.60 -3.31 30.56
N SER A 304 11.72 -4.03 30.39
CA SER A 304 12.82 -4.05 31.34
C SER A 304 14.00 -3.19 30.87
N PRO A 305 14.30 -2.07 31.52
CA PRO A 305 15.44 -1.22 31.14
C PRO A 305 16.77 -1.98 31.10
N ALA A 306 16.98 -2.94 32.00
CA ALA A 306 18.19 -3.77 32.01
C ALA A 306 18.37 -4.58 30.72
N ALA A 307 17.28 -4.99 30.08
CA ALA A 307 17.34 -5.75 28.83
C ALA A 307 17.69 -4.88 27.60
N TRP A 308 17.54 -3.54 27.72
CA TRP A 308 17.85 -2.62 26.63
C TRP A 308 19.34 -2.25 26.57
N MET A 309 20.07 -2.47 27.67
CA MET A 309 21.46 -2.03 27.87
C MET A 309 22.52 -2.92 27.23
N GLY A 310 22.12 -3.77 26.26
CA GLY A 310 23.06 -4.62 25.51
C GLY A 310 24.04 -3.83 24.65
N ASN A 311 25.26 -4.37 24.49
CA ASN A 311 26.30 -3.75 23.65
C ASN A 311 26.10 -4.02 22.15
N GLU A 312 25.29 -5.02 21.80
CA GLU A 312 24.96 -5.38 20.42
C GLU A 312 23.50 -5.04 20.10
N PRO A 313 23.18 -4.74 18.82
CA PRO A 313 21.82 -4.51 18.39
C PRO A 313 20.92 -5.73 18.56
N ASP A 314 19.84 -5.59 19.30
CA ASP A 314 18.79 -6.61 19.44
C ASP A 314 17.61 -6.26 18.49
N TRP A 315 17.69 -6.79 17.26
CA TRP A 315 16.70 -6.54 16.23
C TRP A 315 15.32 -7.10 16.56
N PRO A 316 15.17 -8.33 17.08
CA PRO A 316 13.88 -8.83 17.57
C PRO A 316 13.23 -7.93 18.61
N LEU A 317 14.02 -7.41 19.55
CA LEU A 317 13.53 -6.48 20.57
C LEU A 317 13.10 -5.14 19.98
N LEU A 318 13.85 -4.60 19.00
CA LEU A 318 13.45 -3.38 18.27
C LEU A 318 12.10 -3.57 17.59
N ILE A 319 11.91 -4.68 16.87
CA ILE A 319 10.66 -5.00 16.19
C ILE A 319 9.51 -5.14 17.19
N LEU A 320 9.78 -5.78 18.34
CA LEU A 320 8.79 -5.91 19.41
C LEU A 320 8.41 -4.54 20.00
N HIS A 321 9.36 -3.62 20.19
CA HIS A 321 9.06 -2.24 20.60
C HIS A 321 8.18 -1.51 19.58
N ILE A 322 8.45 -1.67 18.27
CA ILE A 322 7.61 -1.11 17.22
C ILE A 322 6.19 -1.70 17.30
N THR A 323 6.08 -3.02 17.47
CA THR A 323 4.79 -3.72 17.57
C THR A 323 3.99 -3.25 18.78
N ILE A 324 4.60 -3.24 19.98
CA ILE A 324 3.95 -2.76 21.21
C ILE A 324 3.60 -1.28 21.08
N GLY A 325 4.52 -0.47 20.57
CA GLY A 325 4.29 0.96 20.31
C GLY A 325 3.12 1.19 19.35
N GLY A 326 2.95 0.34 18.34
CA GLY A 326 1.80 0.36 17.44
C GLY A 326 0.47 0.15 18.16
N PHE A 327 0.37 -0.86 19.03
CA PHE A 327 -0.81 -1.06 19.89
C PHE A 327 -1.06 0.15 20.78
N LEU A 328 -0.02 0.66 21.46
CA LEU A 328 -0.16 1.81 22.36
C LEU A 328 -0.59 3.08 21.62
N LEU A 329 -0.05 3.31 20.40
CA LEU A 329 -0.43 4.44 19.56
C LEU A 329 -1.90 4.39 19.14
N LEU A 330 -2.42 3.21 18.77
CA LEU A 330 -3.83 3.01 18.42
C LEU A 330 -4.73 3.19 19.64
N MET A 331 -4.36 2.62 20.79
CA MET A 331 -5.11 2.79 22.04
C MET A 331 -5.15 4.25 22.48
N LEU A 332 -4.02 4.94 22.42
CA LEU A 332 -3.92 6.37 22.72
C LEU A 332 -4.79 7.20 21.78
N GLY A 333 -4.80 6.89 20.49
CA GLY A 333 -5.70 7.50 19.51
C GLY A 333 -7.17 7.32 19.89
N ALA A 334 -7.59 6.12 20.29
CA ALA A 334 -8.95 5.85 20.75
C ALA A 334 -9.30 6.64 22.01
N LEU A 335 -8.38 6.71 22.99
CA LEU A 335 -8.59 7.42 24.25
C LEU A 335 -8.69 8.94 24.07
N LEU A 336 -7.79 9.53 23.27
CA LEU A 336 -7.69 10.98 23.10
C LEU A 336 -8.78 11.53 22.16
N THR A 337 -9.07 10.83 21.07
CA THR A 337 -9.93 11.33 19.98
C THR A 337 -11.27 10.62 19.88
N GLY A 338 -11.47 9.48 20.56
CA GLY A 338 -12.60 8.60 20.35
C GLY A 338 -12.60 7.93 18.96
N ALA A 339 -11.43 7.77 18.33
CA ALA A 339 -11.31 7.17 17.02
C ALA A 339 -11.88 5.76 16.97
N THR A 340 -12.77 5.50 16.00
CA THR A 340 -13.47 4.22 15.83
C THR A 340 -13.23 3.58 14.47
N HIS A 341 -12.34 4.15 13.65
CA HIS A 341 -12.13 3.71 12.28
C HIS A 341 -10.76 3.04 12.10
N TYR A 342 -10.51 1.98 12.87
CA TYR A 342 -9.33 1.13 12.74
C TYR A 342 -9.66 -0.09 11.88
N LEU A 343 -9.10 -0.13 10.66
CA LEU A 343 -9.23 -1.28 9.75
C LEU A 343 -7.89 -2.00 9.66
N GLU A 344 -7.93 -3.32 9.46
CA GLU A 344 -6.74 -4.16 9.31
C GLU A 344 -5.80 -3.63 8.21
N ARG A 345 -6.32 -3.10 7.11
CA ARG A 345 -5.53 -2.50 6.02
C ARG A 345 -4.76 -1.23 6.39
N TYR A 346 -4.98 -0.66 7.57
CA TYR A 346 -4.21 0.49 8.08
C TYR A 346 -3.05 0.07 8.99
N MET A 347 -2.94 -1.22 9.27
CA MET A 347 -1.96 -1.77 10.21
C MET A 347 -0.57 -2.01 9.60
N HIS A 348 -0.43 -1.90 8.28
CA HIS A 348 0.84 -2.12 7.57
C HIS A 348 2.07 -1.45 8.20
N PRO A 349 2.06 -0.14 8.58
CA PRO A 349 3.26 0.51 9.09
C PRO A 349 3.72 -0.03 10.44
N PHE A 350 2.82 -0.55 11.25
CA PHE A 350 3.12 -0.92 12.63
C PHE A 350 3.36 -2.42 12.82
N PHE A 351 2.71 -3.26 12.00
CA PHE A 351 2.67 -4.70 12.22
C PHE A 351 3.28 -5.54 11.09
N LEU A 352 3.73 -4.92 9.98
CA LEU A 352 4.39 -5.64 8.89
C LEU A 352 5.62 -6.42 9.36
N LEU A 353 6.38 -5.86 10.30
CA LEU A 353 7.63 -6.44 10.80
C LEU A 353 7.40 -7.49 11.91
N THR A 354 6.22 -7.52 12.52
CA THR A 354 5.88 -8.42 13.63
C THR A 354 6.15 -9.92 13.32
N PRO A 355 5.87 -10.44 12.11
CA PRO A 355 6.21 -11.81 11.75
C PRO A 355 7.70 -12.16 11.91
N LEU A 356 8.62 -11.19 11.72
CA LEU A 356 10.05 -11.44 11.92
C LEU A 356 10.35 -11.74 13.40
N TRP A 357 9.76 -10.97 14.32
CA TRP A 357 9.86 -11.26 15.76
C TRP A 357 9.20 -12.60 16.10
N MET A 358 7.97 -12.85 15.63
CA MET A 358 7.27 -14.11 15.92
C MET A 358 8.07 -15.33 15.47
N LEU A 359 8.62 -15.30 14.26
CA LEU A 359 9.45 -16.39 13.73
C LEU A 359 10.79 -16.51 14.47
N SER A 360 11.37 -15.40 14.96
CA SER A 360 12.58 -15.47 15.80
C SER A 360 12.33 -16.17 17.13
N VAL A 361 11.13 -16.05 17.69
CA VAL A 361 10.71 -16.83 18.85
C VAL A 361 10.65 -18.32 18.53
N VAL A 362 10.12 -18.70 17.35
CA VAL A 362 10.06 -20.10 16.88
C VAL A 362 11.48 -20.67 16.70
N GLU A 363 12.39 -19.93 16.06
CA GLU A 363 13.77 -20.39 15.83
C GLU A 363 14.51 -20.71 17.15
N ARG A 364 14.26 -19.94 18.21
CA ARG A 364 14.86 -20.13 19.54
C ARG A 364 14.29 -21.30 20.33
N THR A 365 13.32 -22.04 19.77
CA THR A 365 12.77 -23.26 20.38
C THR A 365 13.48 -24.52 19.85
N ASP A 366 13.37 -25.65 20.59
CA ASP A 366 13.96 -26.90 20.16
C ASP A 366 13.42 -27.38 18.80
N ASN A 367 14.24 -28.13 18.07
CA ASN A 367 13.91 -28.68 16.76
C ASN A 367 13.55 -27.61 15.70
N ALA A 368 14.24 -26.47 15.69
CA ALA A 368 14.01 -25.35 14.78
C ALA A 368 13.93 -25.79 13.31
N GLY A 369 14.87 -26.60 12.83
CA GLY A 369 14.87 -27.08 11.44
C GLY A 369 13.62 -27.89 11.05
N ARG A 370 13.05 -28.69 11.97
CA ARG A 370 11.77 -29.38 11.73
C ARG A 370 10.61 -28.39 11.66
N LYS A 371 10.59 -27.39 12.52
CA LYS A 371 9.56 -26.35 12.53
C LYS A 371 9.61 -25.48 11.29
N ALA A 372 10.81 -25.16 10.79
CA ALA A 372 10.98 -24.48 9.53
C ALA A 372 10.38 -25.27 8.36
N LYS A 373 10.57 -26.60 8.31
CA LYS A 373 9.95 -27.47 7.30
C LYS A 373 8.42 -27.44 7.38
N VAL A 374 7.86 -27.54 8.59
CA VAL A 374 6.41 -27.47 8.81
C VAL A 374 5.85 -26.13 8.32
N LEU A 375 6.48 -25.02 8.68
CA LEU A 375 6.08 -23.69 8.22
C LEU A 375 6.23 -23.52 6.70
N GLY A 376 7.25 -24.11 6.10
CA GLY A 376 7.41 -24.16 4.63
C GLY A 376 6.25 -24.90 3.96
N VAL A 377 5.80 -26.02 4.53
CA VAL A 377 4.60 -26.74 4.05
C VAL A 377 3.34 -25.89 4.22
N VAL A 378 3.16 -25.22 5.36
CA VAL A 378 2.01 -24.33 5.61
C VAL A 378 2.01 -23.18 4.60
N LEU A 379 3.16 -22.57 4.34
CA LEU A 379 3.29 -21.51 3.34
C LEU A 379 2.92 -22.01 1.93
N ALA A 380 3.47 -23.15 1.51
CA ALA A 380 3.17 -23.75 0.21
C ALA A 380 1.67 -24.10 0.09
N ALA A 381 1.10 -24.70 1.13
CA ALA A 381 -0.32 -25.00 1.19
C ALA A 381 -1.19 -23.75 1.12
N SER A 382 -0.81 -22.67 1.84
CA SER A 382 -1.51 -21.37 1.78
C SER A 382 -1.52 -20.83 0.35
N LEU A 383 -0.37 -20.78 -0.32
CA LEU A 383 -0.26 -20.30 -1.71
C LEU A 383 -1.11 -21.13 -2.68
N LEU A 384 -1.08 -22.46 -2.53
CA LEU A 384 -1.81 -23.39 -3.41
C LEU A 384 -3.33 -23.40 -3.17
N ILE A 385 -3.77 -23.17 -1.93
CA ILE A 385 -5.20 -23.18 -1.57
C ILE A 385 -5.85 -21.81 -1.80
N VAL A 386 -5.17 -20.73 -1.41
CA VAL A 386 -5.74 -19.38 -1.51
C VAL A 386 -5.91 -18.96 -2.96
N PHE A 387 -4.98 -19.31 -3.85
CA PHE A 387 -5.04 -18.93 -5.26
C PHE A 387 -6.35 -19.41 -5.95
N PRO A 388 -6.72 -20.72 -5.95
CA PRO A 388 -7.97 -21.16 -6.59
C PRO A 388 -9.22 -20.61 -5.91
N ILE A 389 -9.22 -20.44 -4.57
CA ILE A 389 -10.35 -19.83 -3.87
C ILE A 389 -10.52 -18.39 -4.33
N ARG A 390 -9.43 -17.64 -4.43
CA ARG A 390 -9.44 -16.24 -4.90
C ARG A 390 -9.81 -16.14 -6.38
N ALA A 391 -9.34 -17.07 -7.21
CA ALA A 391 -9.75 -17.16 -8.61
C ALA A 391 -11.26 -17.37 -8.74
N ARG A 392 -11.82 -18.30 -7.96
CA ARG A 392 -13.26 -18.53 -7.89
C ARG A 392 -14.03 -17.28 -7.43
N ASP A 393 -13.57 -16.59 -6.38
CA ASP A 393 -14.19 -15.37 -5.91
C ASP A 393 -14.18 -14.26 -6.98
N SER A 394 -13.07 -14.11 -7.69
CA SER A 394 -12.94 -13.17 -8.79
C SER A 394 -13.90 -13.49 -9.95
N LEU A 395 -14.14 -14.76 -10.25
CA LEU A 395 -15.15 -15.20 -11.23
C LEU A 395 -16.58 -14.88 -10.75
N HIS A 396 -16.88 -15.04 -9.45
CA HIS A 396 -18.18 -14.67 -8.89
C HIS A 396 -18.42 -13.16 -8.90
N ALA A 397 -17.38 -12.36 -8.77
CA ALA A 397 -17.47 -10.90 -8.91
C ALA A 397 -17.92 -10.45 -10.32
N MET A 398 -17.94 -11.35 -11.29
CA MET A 398 -18.47 -11.12 -12.64
C MET A 398 -19.87 -11.72 -12.84
N GLY A 399 -20.44 -12.36 -11.81
CA GLY A 399 -21.73 -13.04 -11.89
C GLY A 399 -22.94 -12.10 -11.80
N PRO A 400 -24.15 -12.63 -12.09
CA PRO A 400 -25.38 -11.83 -12.22
C PRO A 400 -25.90 -11.24 -10.91
N HIS A 401 -25.49 -11.80 -9.77
CA HIS A 401 -25.89 -11.35 -8.44
C HIS A 401 -24.88 -10.39 -7.79
N CYS A 402 -23.85 -10.00 -8.53
CA CYS A 402 -22.84 -9.10 -8.02
C CYS A 402 -23.36 -7.66 -7.92
N ASN A 403 -23.63 -7.19 -6.72
CA ASN A 403 -24.01 -5.79 -6.48
C ASN A 403 -22.87 -4.79 -6.71
N LYS A 404 -21.64 -5.29 -6.90
CA LYS A 404 -20.40 -4.48 -7.07
C LYS A 404 -19.56 -4.94 -8.25
N CYS A 405 -20.17 -5.39 -9.35
CA CYS A 405 -19.49 -5.96 -10.53
C CYS A 405 -18.67 -4.93 -11.33
N ARG A 406 -17.78 -4.23 -10.68
CA ARG A 406 -17.02 -3.13 -11.26
C ARG A 406 -16.08 -3.58 -12.37
N ILE A 407 -15.52 -4.80 -12.23
CA ILE A 407 -14.61 -5.36 -13.24
C ILE A 407 -15.34 -5.90 -14.46
N ALA A 408 -16.66 -6.12 -14.40
CA ALA A 408 -17.48 -6.61 -15.51
C ALA A 408 -18.22 -5.50 -16.26
N THR A 409 -18.14 -4.23 -15.82
CA THR A 409 -18.81 -3.10 -16.45
C THR A 409 -18.33 -2.96 -17.90
N PRO A 410 -19.25 -2.84 -18.92
CA PRO A 410 -18.89 -2.90 -20.33
C PRO A 410 -18.37 -1.53 -20.86
N TYR A 411 -17.22 -1.07 -20.33
CA TYR A 411 -16.64 0.23 -20.72
C TYR A 411 -16.15 0.28 -22.17
N ALA A 412 -15.75 -0.87 -22.75
CA ALA A 412 -15.41 -0.92 -24.17
C ALA A 412 -16.61 -0.54 -25.05
N GLY A 413 -17.77 -1.12 -24.78
CA GLY A 413 -18.99 -0.79 -25.51
C GLY A 413 -19.46 0.66 -25.31
N LEU A 414 -19.23 1.23 -24.11
CA LEU A 414 -19.49 2.65 -23.89
C LEU A 414 -18.53 3.52 -24.72
N ALA A 415 -17.25 3.18 -24.76
CA ALA A 415 -16.26 3.90 -25.57
C ALA A 415 -16.59 3.82 -27.06
N ASP A 416 -16.98 2.64 -27.56
CA ASP A 416 -17.40 2.46 -28.95
C ASP A 416 -18.66 3.29 -29.27
N ALA A 417 -19.61 3.35 -28.34
CA ALA A 417 -20.81 4.15 -28.49
C ALA A 417 -20.51 5.68 -28.51
N LEU A 418 -19.51 6.15 -27.77
CA LEU A 418 -19.05 7.54 -27.82
C LEU A 418 -18.36 7.85 -29.14
N LYS A 419 -17.47 6.97 -29.62
CA LYS A 419 -16.77 7.10 -30.91
C LYS A 419 -17.77 7.12 -32.09
N ALA A 420 -18.76 6.22 -32.08
CA ALA A 420 -19.81 6.16 -33.08
C ALA A 420 -20.64 7.46 -33.15
N ARG A 421 -20.66 8.28 -32.10
CA ARG A 421 -21.29 9.60 -32.02
C ARG A 421 -20.35 10.75 -32.34
N GLY A 422 -19.13 10.43 -32.78
CA GLY A 422 -18.12 11.40 -33.19
C GLY A 422 -17.31 12.01 -32.04
N PHE A 423 -17.26 11.35 -30.86
CA PHE A 423 -16.35 11.74 -29.80
C PHE A 423 -15.07 10.89 -29.88
N GLU A 424 -14.00 11.46 -30.40
CA GLU A 424 -12.69 10.80 -30.50
C GLU A 424 -11.69 11.33 -29.49
N ASP A 425 -11.73 12.64 -29.22
CA ASP A 425 -10.85 13.34 -28.29
C ASP A 425 -11.56 14.57 -27.70
N GLY A 426 -10.96 15.18 -26.66
CA GLY A 426 -11.51 16.36 -25.99
C GLY A 426 -11.61 16.19 -24.48
N THR A 427 -12.71 16.65 -23.87
CA THR A 427 -12.93 16.54 -22.43
C THR A 427 -14.04 15.54 -22.10
N ILE A 428 -13.75 14.55 -21.28
CA ILE A 428 -14.75 13.65 -20.66
C ILE A 428 -15.07 14.17 -19.27
N ILE A 429 -16.32 14.49 -19.02
CA ILE A 429 -16.86 14.93 -17.73
C ILE A 429 -17.65 13.76 -17.14
N ALA A 430 -17.09 13.05 -16.17
CA ALA A 430 -17.73 11.90 -15.54
C ALA A 430 -18.10 12.17 -14.09
N LEU A 431 -19.31 11.78 -13.69
CA LEU A 431 -19.77 11.94 -12.31
C LEU A 431 -19.31 10.79 -11.39
N SER A 432 -18.84 9.71 -11.98
CA SER A 432 -18.30 8.54 -11.25
C SER A 432 -16.82 8.35 -11.55
N ARG A 433 -16.00 8.19 -10.52
CA ARG A 433 -14.58 7.84 -10.67
C ARG A 433 -14.36 6.53 -11.41
N HIS A 434 -15.32 5.59 -11.32
CA HIS A 434 -15.24 4.34 -12.06
C HIS A 434 -15.36 4.56 -13.56
N ASP A 435 -16.30 5.43 -13.96
CA ASP A 435 -16.48 5.79 -15.37
C ASP A 435 -15.28 6.61 -15.85
N ALA A 436 -14.86 7.62 -15.08
CA ALA A 436 -13.70 8.46 -15.38
C ALA A 436 -12.41 7.64 -15.59
N GLY A 437 -12.03 6.86 -14.59
CA GLY A 437 -10.77 6.13 -14.61
C GLY A 437 -10.73 5.00 -15.63
N ASN A 438 -11.86 4.34 -15.91
CA ASN A 438 -11.90 3.29 -16.93
C ASN A 438 -11.97 3.85 -18.35
N LEU A 439 -12.62 4.99 -18.57
CA LEU A 439 -12.66 5.63 -19.89
C LEU A 439 -11.32 6.20 -20.33
N ARG A 440 -10.47 6.65 -19.40
CA ARG A 440 -9.12 7.14 -19.73
C ARG A 440 -8.32 6.13 -20.57
N ARG A 441 -8.52 4.87 -20.38
CA ARG A 441 -7.85 3.79 -21.10
C ARG A 441 -8.21 3.77 -22.60
N PHE A 442 -9.44 4.16 -22.94
CA PHE A 442 -9.95 4.21 -24.32
C PHE A 442 -9.74 5.58 -24.98
N PHE A 443 -9.55 6.62 -24.15
CA PHE A 443 -9.31 7.99 -24.53
C PHE A 443 -8.10 8.55 -23.78
N PRO A 444 -6.88 8.03 -24.06
CA PRO A 444 -5.69 8.36 -23.28
C PRO A 444 -5.25 9.81 -23.38
N ASN A 445 -5.61 10.49 -24.46
CA ASN A 445 -5.30 11.89 -24.72
C ASN A 445 -6.40 12.85 -24.23
N ALA A 446 -7.61 12.34 -23.99
CA ALA A 446 -8.71 13.16 -23.50
C ALA A 446 -8.45 13.65 -22.07
N ARG A 447 -8.81 14.91 -21.82
CA ARG A 447 -8.88 15.48 -20.48
C ARG A 447 -10.07 14.87 -19.74
N ILE A 448 -9.83 14.21 -18.62
CA ILE A 448 -10.89 13.56 -17.83
C ILE A 448 -11.13 14.31 -16.54
N VAL A 449 -12.33 14.84 -16.35
CA VAL A 449 -12.80 15.52 -15.16
C VAL A 449 -13.70 14.58 -14.38
N CYS A 450 -13.46 14.47 -13.07
CA CYS A 450 -14.20 13.59 -12.18
C CYS A 450 -14.78 14.40 -11.01
N PHE A 451 -16.09 14.33 -10.79
CA PHE A 451 -16.79 15.00 -9.70
C PHE A 451 -17.12 14.09 -8.51
N ASP A 452 -16.68 12.85 -8.52
CA ASP A 452 -16.71 11.94 -7.37
C ASP A 452 -15.47 12.20 -6.46
N ARG A 453 -15.12 11.29 -5.61
CA ARG A 453 -13.96 11.39 -4.71
C ARG A 453 -12.72 10.75 -5.34
N PRO A 454 -11.65 11.48 -5.58
CA PRO A 454 -11.51 12.93 -5.38
C PRO A 454 -12.22 13.73 -6.47
N ASN A 455 -12.68 14.93 -6.11
CA ASN A 455 -13.07 15.93 -7.10
C ASN A 455 -11.79 16.47 -7.74
N TYR A 456 -11.52 16.04 -8.96
CA TYR A 456 -10.28 16.34 -9.66
C TYR A 456 -10.54 16.64 -11.13
N GLY A 457 -9.93 17.71 -11.60
CA GLY A 457 -9.83 18.03 -13.00
C GLY A 457 -8.40 18.47 -13.32
N PRO A 458 -7.76 17.88 -14.34
CA PRO A 458 -6.47 18.36 -14.83
C PRO A 458 -6.56 19.79 -15.35
N PRO A 459 -5.42 20.48 -15.59
CA PRO A 459 -5.41 21.83 -16.14
C PRO A 459 -6.32 21.99 -17.34
N MET A 460 -6.93 23.17 -17.47
CA MET A 460 -7.77 23.48 -18.61
C MET A 460 -6.94 23.43 -19.90
N PRO A 461 -7.55 22.99 -21.02
CA PRO A 461 -6.91 23.09 -22.33
C PRO A 461 -6.53 24.55 -22.63
N ALA A 462 -5.52 24.75 -23.47
CA ALA A 462 -5.19 26.10 -23.95
C ALA A 462 -6.42 26.77 -24.61
N ALA A 463 -6.55 28.08 -24.45
CA ALA A 463 -7.74 28.81 -24.89
C ALA A 463 -8.11 28.63 -26.39
N ASP A 464 -7.11 28.28 -27.21
CA ASP A 464 -7.26 28.00 -28.63
C ASP A 464 -7.68 26.58 -28.98
N SER A 465 -7.68 25.67 -28.00
CA SER A 465 -8.16 24.30 -28.22
C SER A 465 -9.66 24.24 -27.96
N SER A 466 -10.44 24.52 -29.02
CA SER A 466 -11.85 24.20 -29.03
C SER A 466 -12.03 22.69 -28.98
N SER A 467 -12.27 22.14 -27.79
CA SER A 467 -12.38 20.69 -27.63
C SER A 467 -13.83 20.26 -27.45
N ALA A 468 -14.23 19.20 -28.16
CA ALA A 468 -15.49 18.53 -27.90
C ALA A 468 -15.52 18.04 -26.43
N ALA A 469 -16.74 17.96 -25.88
CA ALA A 469 -16.91 17.41 -24.56
C ALA A 469 -17.97 16.28 -24.53
N ALA A 470 -17.76 15.28 -23.69
CA ALA A 470 -18.72 14.22 -23.41
C ALA A 470 -19.03 14.19 -21.91
N VAL A 471 -20.27 14.47 -21.55
CA VAL A 471 -20.75 14.36 -20.17
C VAL A 471 -21.37 12.98 -19.97
N ILE A 472 -20.95 12.28 -18.91
CA ILE A 472 -21.35 10.88 -18.66
C ILE A 472 -21.77 10.74 -17.19
N TRP A 473 -22.97 10.20 -16.98
CA TRP A 473 -23.50 9.94 -15.66
C TRP A 473 -24.41 8.71 -15.63
N ARG A 474 -24.85 8.30 -14.46
CA ARG A 474 -25.76 7.18 -14.31
C ARG A 474 -27.22 7.64 -14.31
N PRO A 475 -28.16 6.87 -14.89
CA PRO A 475 -29.59 7.23 -14.91
C PRO A 475 -30.19 7.50 -13.53
N GLU A 476 -29.63 6.87 -12.47
CA GLU A 476 -30.06 7.08 -11.08
C GLU A 476 -29.75 8.51 -10.58
N GLN A 477 -28.83 9.19 -11.24
CA GLN A 477 -28.44 10.58 -10.93
C GLN A 477 -29.34 11.62 -11.65
N GLY A 478 -30.30 11.15 -12.45
CA GLY A 478 -31.26 11.99 -13.17
C GLY A 478 -31.23 11.80 -14.70
N LYS A 479 -32.33 12.22 -15.33
CA LYS A 479 -32.45 12.21 -16.81
C LYS A 479 -31.84 13.43 -17.48
N THR A 480 -31.67 14.52 -16.74
CA THR A 480 -31.06 15.76 -17.23
C THR A 480 -29.60 15.87 -16.73
N MET A 481 -28.80 16.64 -17.47
CA MET A 481 -27.40 16.88 -17.08
C MET A 481 -27.32 17.48 -15.67
N PRO A 482 -26.47 16.93 -14.80
CA PRO A 482 -26.27 17.48 -13.45
C PRO A 482 -25.64 18.88 -13.50
N LYS A 483 -26.09 19.78 -12.62
CA LYS A 483 -25.62 21.19 -12.59
C LYS A 483 -24.11 21.34 -12.48
N ILE A 484 -23.44 20.43 -11.75
CA ILE A 484 -21.98 20.46 -11.59
C ILE A 484 -21.26 20.23 -12.92
N ALA A 485 -21.82 19.39 -13.80
CA ALA A 485 -21.28 19.16 -15.13
C ALA A 485 -21.56 20.33 -16.06
N GLN A 486 -22.71 21.01 -15.90
CA GLN A 486 -23.01 22.24 -16.64
C GLN A 486 -21.98 23.34 -16.37
N GLY A 487 -21.60 23.54 -15.09
CA GLY A 487 -20.57 24.52 -14.73
C GLY A 487 -19.19 24.22 -15.34
N GLU A 488 -18.86 22.95 -15.57
CA GLU A 488 -17.60 22.61 -16.27
C GLU A 488 -17.71 22.83 -17.77
N LEU A 489 -18.87 22.58 -18.40
CA LEU A 489 -19.11 22.96 -19.82
C LEU A 489 -19.02 24.48 -20.04
N GLU A 490 -19.54 25.28 -19.11
CA GLU A 490 -19.43 26.74 -19.15
C GLU A 490 -17.97 27.19 -19.09
N ARG A 491 -17.14 26.55 -18.24
CA ARG A 491 -15.69 26.80 -18.18
C ARG A 491 -15.00 26.46 -19.50
N LEU A 492 -15.44 25.38 -20.15
CA LEU A 492 -14.92 24.93 -21.45
C LEU A 492 -15.47 25.78 -22.61
N LYS A 493 -16.38 26.70 -22.35
CA LYS A 493 -17.14 27.43 -23.38
C LYS A 493 -17.78 26.47 -24.39
N ALA A 494 -18.25 25.33 -23.93
CA ALA A 494 -18.85 24.28 -24.73
C ALA A 494 -20.37 24.28 -24.55
N SER A 495 -21.09 24.12 -25.66
CA SER A 495 -22.56 24.07 -25.68
C SER A 495 -23.05 22.68 -26.05
N PRO A 496 -24.10 22.14 -25.37
CA PRO A 496 -24.68 20.85 -25.72
C PRO A 496 -25.10 20.78 -27.20
N LYS A 497 -24.68 19.73 -27.90
CA LYS A 497 -25.07 19.45 -29.30
C LYS A 497 -26.50 18.89 -29.42
N SER A 498 -26.94 18.16 -28.41
CA SER A 498 -28.22 17.44 -28.41
C SER A 498 -28.76 17.32 -26.99
N ALA A 499 -29.99 16.84 -26.85
CA ALA A 499 -30.51 16.43 -25.55
C ALA A 499 -29.71 15.26 -24.99
N ALA A 500 -29.78 15.09 -23.68
CA ALA A 500 -29.19 13.92 -23.00
C ALA A 500 -29.80 12.62 -23.53
N GLU A 501 -28.96 11.69 -23.91
CA GLU A 501 -29.35 10.40 -24.46
C GLU A 501 -29.04 9.29 -23.48
N ARG A 502 -29.93 8.30 -23.37
CA ARG A 502 -29.68 7.07 -22.65
C ARG A 502 -29.05 6.04 -23.58
N ILE A 503 -27.81 5.65 -23.27
CA ILE A 503 -27.09 4.61 -23.98
C ILE A 503 -27.18 3.33 -23.16
N GLU A 504 -27.61 2.23 -23.78
CA GLU A 504 -27.65 0.90 -23.18
C GLU A 504 -26.61 0.01 -23.87
N VAL A 505 -25.61 -0.40 -23.11
CA VAL A 505 -24.53 -1.28 -23.61
C VAL A 505 -24.80 -2.69 -23.17
N PRO A 506 -24.82 -3.67 -24.11
CA PRO A 506 -24.96 -5.07 -23.76
C PRO A 506 -23.88 -5.51 -22.78
N TRP A 507 -24.31 -6.13 -21.70
CA TRP A 507 -23.45 -6.68 -20.69
C TRP A 507 -23.69 -8.20 -20.57
N GLN A 508 -22.64 -8.98 -20.84
CA GLN A 508 -22.68 -10.44 -20.64
C GLN A 508 -21.94 -10.77 -19.35
N PRO A 509 -22.68 -11.03 -18.24
CA PRO A 509 -22.04 -11.50 -17.03
C PRO A 509 -21.45 -12.89 -17.23
N TYR A 510 -20.29 -13.14 -16.63
CA TYR A 510 -19.69 -14.48 -16.55
C TYR A 510 -20.16 -15.16 -15.25
N PRO A 511 -20.51 -16.45 -15.23
CA PRO A 511 -20.62 -17.38 -16.36
C PRO A 511 -21.85 -17.12 -17.24
N THR A 512 -21.77 -17.55 -18.50
CA THR A 512 -22.68 -17.23 -19.61
C THR A 512 -24.12 -17.73 -19.48
N ASN A 513 -24.50 -18.42 -18.41
CA ASN A 513 -25.85 -18.98 -18.20
C ASN A 513 -26.89 -17.91 -17.80
N ASN A 514 -26.54 -16.64 -17.77
CA ASN A 514 -27.41 -15.58 -17.34
C ASN A 514 -27.92 -14.78 -18.55
N LYS A 515 -29.18 -14.33 -18.46
CA LYS A 515 -29.78 -13.49 -19.49
C LYS A 515 -28.93 -12.24 -19.71
N PRO A 516 -28.66 -11.88 -20.98
CA PRO A 516 -28.01 -10.63 -21.31
C PRO A 516 -28.71 -9.46 -20.60
N ARG A 517 -27.95 -8.53 -20.07
CA ARG A 517 -28.44 -7.32 -19.45
C ARG A 517 -27.87 -6.15 -20.22
N ASN A 518 -28.59 -5.02 -20.18
CA ASN A 518 -28.05 -3.78 -20.66
C ASN A 518 -27.55 -2.96 -19.48
N TRP A 519 -26.36 -2.38 -19.63
CA TRP A 519 -25.80 -1.45 -18.67
C TRP A 519 -26.05 -0.03 -19.13
N PRO A 520 -26.87 0.77 -18.41
CA PRO A 520 -27.29 2.07 -18.87
C PRO A 520 -26.31 3.17 -18.45
N TRP A 521 -26.07 4.12 -19.36
CA TRP A 521 -25.47 5.43 -19.08
C TRP A 521 -26.34 6.53 -19.66
N MET A 522 -26.30 7.70 -19.04
CA MET A 522 -26.74 8.95 -19.65
C MET A 522 -25.52 9.64 -20.24
N VAL A 523 -25.64 10.09 -21.49
CA VAL A 523 -24.55 10.75 -22.22
C VAL A 523 -25.10 12.01 -22.87
N GLN A 524 -24.30 13.06 -22.84
CA GLN A 524 -24.58 14.29 -23.62
C GLN A 524 -23.29 14.82 -24.21
N LEU A 525 -23.25 14.95 -25.54
CA LEU A 525 -22.12 15.53 -26.23
C LEU A 525 -22.27 17.05 -26.31
N ALA A 526 -21.15 17.75 -26.22
CA ALA A 526 -21.06 19.20 -26.40
C ALA A 526 -19.98 19.55 -27.40
N SER A 527 -20.22 20.62 -28.11
CA SER A 527 -19.26 21.24 -29.03
C SER A 527 -18.72 22.53 -28.43
N PRO A 528 -17.56 23.00 -28.91
CA PRO A 528 -17.14 24.37 -28.66
C PRO A 528 -18.27 25.33 -28.98
N GLY A 529 -18.54 26.27 -28.09
CA GLY A 529 -19.39 27.39 -28.40
C GLY A 529 -18.69 28.25 -29.47
N GLY A 530 -19.36 28.48 -30.59
CA GLY A 530 -18.87 29.36 -31.65
C GLY A 530 -18.70 30.81 -31.16
#